data_3e08c7b54af4b0d29fd8ff43d0cbd560
#
_entry.id   3e08c7b54af4b0d29fd8ff43d0cbd560
#
_cell.length_a   1.000
_cell.length_b   1.000
_cell.length_c   1.000
_cell.angle_alpha   90.00
_cell.angle_beta   90.00
_cell.angle_gamma   90.00
#
_symmetry.space_group_name_H-M   'P 1'
#
loop_
_entity.id
_entity.type
_entity.pdbx_description
1 polymer ?
#
loop_
_entity_poly.entity_id
_entity_poly.type
_entity_poly.pdbx_seq_one_letter_code
_entity_poly.pdbx_strand_id
1 'polypeptide(L)'
;MSIPFDYFSVSLLLGGFIALLSGLVVYIHNHKKTENIAWFFLNIASAVWSFGYFITITARQKEVALISDLVLHLAAVLIPLFYLFFVVSITDSYRKNRLKIIIAAIAGLLFLIIAPTKLFINDVIPKSFFNFVPDAGPLYIYFTIYFFILVLYALYIIFRKYLESADLVEKNRFKYMILFTVAGFSGGGSVFFLTFNIPILPYPIILFSLYPVISGYAMFRYQLFDVKVITTEILVFVLWIFVLVRTLLSESLFDRFINGGLLVFIVATGIFLIRS
;
A
#
# COMPACT_ATOMS: atom_id res chain seq x y z
N MET A 1 5.98 -4.44 -26.03
CA MET A 1 5.60 -3.62 -24.87
C MET A 1 6.49 -2.39 -24.86
N SER A 2 5.98 -1.21 -24.60
CA SER A 2 6.82 0.00 -24.53
C SER A 2 7.45 0.10 -23.13
N ILE A 3 8.71 0.53 -23.01
CA ILE A 3 9.44 0.72 -21.76
C ILE A 3 8.61 1.42 -20.67
N PRO A 4 7.82 2.50 -20.96
CA PRO A 4 6.97 3.13 -19.95
C PRO A 4 5.89 2.20 -19.37
N PHE A 5 5.27 1.37 -20.19
CA PHE A 5 4.23 0.44 -19.72
C PHE A 5 4.80 -0.60 -18.74
N ASP A 6 5.98 -1.15 -19.06
CA ASP A 6 6.65 -2.12 -18.19
C ASP A 6 7.05 -1.48 -16.85
N TYR A 7 7.49 -0.21 -16.85
CA TYR A 7 7.81 0.52 -15.63
C TYR A 7 6.62 0.60 -14.66
N PHE A 8 5.44 1.00 -15.12
CA PHE A 8 4.25 1.13 -14.29
C PHE A 8 3.76 -0.23 -13.78
N SER A 9 3.72 -1.22 -14.65
CA SER A 9 3.30 -2.58 -14.35
C SER A 9 4.21 -3.23 -13.30
N VAL A 10 5.53 -3.12 -13.47
CA VAL A 10 6.52 -3.66 -12.52
C VAL A 10 6.46 -2.91 -11.18
N SER A 11 6.32 -1.58 -11.21
CA SER A 11 6.20 -0.80 -9.95
C SER A 11 4.98 -1.20 -9.14
N LEU A 12 3.83 -1.41 -9.78
CA LEU A 12 2.61 -1.86 -9.11
C LEU A 12 2.76 -3.29 -8.55
N LEU A 13 3.28 -4.22 -9.34
CA LEU A 13 3.50 -5.59 -8.88
C LEU A 13 4.46 -5.62 -7.68
N LEU A 14 5.62 -4.97 -7.78
CA LEU A 14 6.59 -4.87 -6.69
C LEU A 14 5.96 -4.25 -5.44
N GLY A 15 5.28 -3.12 -5.59
CA GLY A 15 4.62 -2.44 -4.48
C GLY A 15 3.59 -3.32 -3.78
N GLY A 16 2.74 -4.01 -4.54
CA GLY A 16 1.74 -4.93 -4.01
C GLY A 16 2.35 -6.10 -3.25
N PHE A 17 3.34 -6.76 -3.82
CA PHE A 17 4.02 -7.89 -3.16
C PHE A 17 4.79 -7.47 -1.91
N ILE A 18 5.56 -6.38 -1.97
CA ILE A 18 6.33 -5.93 -0.81
C ILE A 18 5.38 -5.45 0.30
N ALA A 19 4.27 -4.78 -0.03
CA ALA A 19 3.24 -4.43 0.94
C ALA A 19 2.65 -5.68 1.61
N LEU A 20 2.23 -6.68 0.82
CA LEU A 20 1.69 -7.93 1.34
C LEU A 20 2.66 -8.62 2.30
N LEU A 21 3.93 -8.75 1.90
CA LEU A 21 4.97 -9.37 2.72
C LEU A 21 5.23 -8.58 4.01
N SER A 22 5.33 -7.24 3.92
CA SER A 22 5.52 -6.37 5.09
C SER A 22 4.38 -6.52 6.11
N GLY A 23 3.14 -6.52 5.63
CA GLY A 23 1.96 -6.73 6.48
C GLY A 23 1.97 -8.09 7.17
N LEU A 24 2.25 -9.16 6.43
CA LEU A 24 2.31 -10.53 6.94
C LEU A 24 3.42 -10.72 7.98
N VAL A 25 4.63 -10.24 7.72
CA VAL A 25 5.76 -10.36 8.65
C VAL A 25 5.44 -9.72 9.99
N VAL A 26 4.93 -8.49 9.98
CA VAL A 26 4.57 -7.77 11.22
C VAL A 26 3.45 -8.47 11.99
N TYR A 27 2.43 -8.96 11.28
CA TYR A 27 1.30 -9.65 11.89
C TYR A 27 1.71 -11.00 12.52
N ILE A 28 2.49 -11.81 11.80
CA ILE A 28 2.96 -13.11 12.27
C ILE A 28 3.83 -12.94 13.52
N HIS A 29 4.67 -11.91 13.53
CA HIS A 29 5.57 -11.66 14.65
C HIS A 29 4.82 -11.31 15.95
N ASN A 30 3.85 -10.41 15.90
CA ASN A 30 3.05 -10.06 17.08
C ASN A 30 1.66 -9.53 16.73
N HIS A 31 0.71 -10.44 16.49
CA HIS A 31 -0.69 -10.12 16.19
C HIS A 31 -1.52 -9.64 17.40
N LYS A 32 -0.93 -9.55 18.60
CA LYS A 32 -1.64 -9.05 19.79
C LYS A 32 -1.60 -7.53 19.91
N LYS A 33 -0.63 -6.87 19.24
CA LYS A 33 -0.50 -5.42 19.25
C LYS A 33 -1.41 -4.77 18.22
N THR A 34 -2.17 -3.75 18.64
CA THR A 34 -3.14 -3.06 17.79
C THR A 34 -2.47 -2.39 16.57
N GLU A 35 -1.28 -1.80 16.77
CA GLU A 35 -0.51 -1.19 15.70
C GLU A 35 -0.07 -2.19 14.63
N ASN A 36 0.26 -3.43 15.02
CA ASN A 36 0.64 -4.49 14.09
C ASN A 36 -0.56 -4.98 13.27
N ILE A 37 -1.72 -5.10 13.92
CA ILE A 37 -2.99 -5.43 13.25
C ILE A 37 -3.36 -4.32 12.25
N ALA A 38 -3.27 -3.06 12.67
CA ALA A 38 -3.56 -1.92 11.81
C ALA A 38 -2.61 -1.86 10.61
N TRP A 39 -1.31 -2.10 10.83
CA TRP A 39 -0.31 -2.20 9.77
C TRP A 39 -0.61 -3.33 8.79
N PHE A 40 -1.02 -4.49 9.28
CA PHE A 40 -1.42 -5.62 8.44
C PHE A 40 -2.57 -5.24 7.51
N PHE A 41 -3.68 -4.71 8.05
CA PHE A 41 -4.83 -4.33 7.24
C PHE A 41 -4.52 -3.21 6.25
N LEU A 42 -3.69 -2.22 6.63
CA LEU A 42 -3.20 -1.19 5.72
C LEU A 42 -2.46 -1.81 4.53
N ASN A 43 -1.56 -2.75 4.80
CA ASN A 43 -0.75 -3.37 3.75
C ASN A 43 -1.54 -4.35 2.89
N ILE A 44 -2.53 -5.06 3.44
CA ILE A 44 -3.46 -5.87 2.64
C ILE A 44 -4.28 -4.98 1.70
N ALA A 45 -4.86 -3.89 2.20
CA ALA A 45 -5.60 -2.95 1.36
C ALA A 45 -4.70 -2.34 0.26
N SER A 46 -3.46 -1.97 0.62
CA SER A 46 -2.47 -1.45 -0.33
C SER A 46 -2.08 -2.46 -1.39
N ALA A 47 -1.92 -3.73 -1.03
CA ALA A 47 -1.63 -4.82 -1.98
C ALA A 47 -2.81 -5.06 -2.93
N VAL A 48 -4.04 -5.14 -2.40
CA VAL A 48 -5.26 -5.30 -3.21
C VAL A 48 -5.42 -4.13 -4.18
N TRP A 49 -5.20 -2.90 -3.72
CA TRP A 49 -5.21 -1.71 -4.58
C TRP A 49 -4.17 -1.81 -5.69
N SER A 50 -2.95 -2.19 -5.36
CA SER A 50 -1.83 -2.24 -6.30
C SER A 50 -2.02 -3.31 -7.37
N PHE A 51 -2.42 -4.53 -6.97
CA PHE A 51 -2.73 -5.61 -7.90
C PHE A 51 -3.96 -5.30 -8.76
N GLY A 52 -5.00 -4.72 -8.15
CA GLY A 52 -6.18 -4.28 -8.88
C GLY A 52 -5.83 -3.25 -9.96
N TYR A 53 -5.01 -2.23 -9.60
CA TYR A 53 -4.57 -1.22 -10.57
C TYR A 53 -3.72 -1.83 -11.69
N PHE A 54 -2.80 -2.75 -11.34
CA PHE A 54 -2.03 -3.50 -12.32
C PHE A 54 -2.95 -4.25 -13.30
N ILE A 55 -3.95 -4.98 -12.80
CA ILE A 55 -4.90 -5.73 -13.65
C ILE A 55 -5.69 -4.74 -14.51
N THR A 56 -6.16 -3.62 -13.96
CA THR A 56 -6.92 -2.62 -14.71
C THR A 56 -6.14 -2.07 -15.91
N ILE A 57 -4.89 -1.64 -15.71
CA ILE A 57 -4.09 -1.05 -16.79
C ILE A 57 -3.59 -2.05 -17.82
N THR A 58 -3.49 -3.35 -17.45
CA THR A 58 -3.01 -4.42 -18.32
C THR A 58 -4.14 -5.23 -18.98
N ALA A 59 -5.39 -5.04 -18.56
CA ALA A 59 -6.55 -5.75 -19.05
C ALA A 59 -6.69 -5.59 -20.58
N ARG A 60 -7.13 -6.65 -21.23
CA ARG A 60 -7.47 -6.65 -22.67
C ARG A 60 -8.98 -6.53 -22.91
N GLN A 61 -9.77 -6.84 -21.90
CA GLN A 61 -11.24 -6.80 -21.92
C GLN A 61 -11.73 -5.77 -20.91
N LYS A 62 -12.71 -4.98 -21.30
CA LYS A 62 -13.27 -3.90 -20.48
C LYS A 62 -13.92 -4.43 -19.20
N GLU A 63 -14.57 -5.59 -19.29
CA GLU A 63 -15.23 -6.23 -18.14
C GLU A 63 -14.22 -6.59 -17.04
N VAL A 64 -13.04 -7.11 -17.41
CA VAL A 64 -11.95 -7.41 -16.48
C VAL A 64 -11.44 -6.12 -15.84
N ALA A 65 -11.28 -5.07 -16.64
CA ALA A 65 -10.85 -3.76 -16.14
C ALA A 65 -11.86 -3.16 -15.14
N LEU A 66 -13.17 -3.24 -15.43
CA LEU A 66 -14.23 -2.75 -14.53
C LEU A 66 -14.29 -3.49 -13.20
N ILE A 67 -14.17 -4.83 -13.23
CA ILE A 67 -14.18 -5.64 -12.01
C ILE A 67 -12.94 -5.34 -11.16
N SER A 68 -11.76 -5.30 -11.78
CA SER A 68 -10.53 -5.00 -11.04
C SER A 68 -10.50 -3.57 -10.52
N ASP A 69 -11.08 -2.62 -11.27
CA ASP A 69 -11.24 -1.23 -10.85
C ASP A 69 -12.15 -1.11 -9.62
N LEU A 70 -13.27 -1.82 -9.59
CA LEU A 70 -14.13 -1.86 -8.42
C LEU A 70 -13.38 -2.40 -7.19
N VAL A 71 -12.67 -3.52 -7.34
CA VAL A 71 -11.92 -4.15 -6.24
C VAL A 71 -10.83 -3.22 -5.71
N LEU A 72 -10.07 -2.58 -6.60
CA LEU A 72 -9.03 -1.63 -6.18
C LEU A 72 -9.62 -0.42 -5.43
N HIS A 73 -10.77 0.11 -5.85
CA HIS A 73 -11.37 1.27 -5.20
C HIS A 73 -12.01 0.93 -3.85
N LEU A 74 -12.58 -0.28 -3.68
CA LEU A 74 -12.99 -0.75 -2.35
C LEU A 74 -11.80 -0.79 -1.37
N ALA A 75 -10.64 -1.24 -1.85
CA ALA A 75 -9.41 -1.22 -1.04
C ALA A 75 -8.89 0.22 -0.83
N ALA A 76 -8.91 1.07 -1.87
CA ALA A 76 -8.45 2.45 -1.81
C ALA A 76 -9.20 3.28 -0.75
N VAL A 77 -10.50 3.05 -0.58
CA VAL A 77 -11.32 3.74 0.45
C VAL A 77 -10.83 3.40 1.87
N LEU A 78 -10.36 2.16 2.08
CA LEU A 78 -9.92 1.69 3.39
C LEU A 78 -8.48 2.10 3.74
N ILE A 79 -7.62 2.34 2.74
CA ILE A 79 -6.21 2.70 2.95
C ILE A 79 -6.03 3.88 3.91
N PRO A 80 -6.62 5.07 3.69
CA PRO A 80 -6.41 6.23 4.56
C PRO A 80 -6.99 6.01 5.96
N LEU A 81 -8.07 5.23 6.09
CA LEU A 81 -8.66 4.88 7.38
C LEU A 81 -7.75 3.96 8.20
N PHE A 82 -7.24 2.88 7.60
CA PHE A 82 -6.30 1.98 8.26
C PHE A 82 -4.98 2.67 8.57
N TYR A 83 -4.53 3.58 7.69
CA TYR A 83 -3.35 4.39 7.96
C TYR A 83 -3.55 5.31 9.18
N LEU A 84 -4.66 6.05 9.26
CA LEU A 84 -4.98 6.86 10.43
C LEU A 84 -5.05 6.01 11.69
N PHE A 85 -5.71 4.84 11.62
CA PHE A 85 -5.81 3.92 12.76
C PHE A 85 -4.44 3.40 13.19
N PHE A 86 -3.56 3.05 12.25
CA PHE A 86 -2.17 2.69 12.54
C PHE A 86 -1.42 3.82 13.26
N VAL A 87 -1.51 5.04 12.74
CA VAL A 87 -0.80 6.20 13.32
C VAL A 87 -1.28 6.50 14.74
N VAL A 88 -2.59 6.52 15.00
CA VAL A 88 -3.10 6.79 16.36
C VAL A 88 -2.78 5.66 17.33
N SER A 89 -2.65 4.42 16.85
CA SER A 89 -2.25 3.28 17.68
C SER A 89 -0.78 3.37 18.07
N ILE A 90 0.13 3.59 17.11
CA ILE A 90 1.57 3.63 17.37
C ILE A 90 2.02 4.88 18.12
N THR A 91 1.22 5.95 18.09
CA THR A 91 1.46 7.21 18.82
C THR A 91 0.73 7.29 20.16
N ASP A 92 0.05 6.21 20.55
CA ASP A 92 -0.80 6.14 21.76
C ASP A 92 -1.79 7.32 21.88
N SER A 93 -2.34 7.75 20.75
CA SER A 93 -3.24 8.91 20.66
C SER A 93 -4.69 8.54 20.35
N TYR A 94 -5.06 7.24 20.41
CA TYR A 94 -6.37 6.72 20.07
C TYR A 94 -7.50 7.42 20.84
N ARG A 95 -7.38 7.54 22.18
CA ARG A 95 -8.43 8.16 23.01
C ARG A 95 -8.76 9.59 22.57
N LYS A 96 -7.73 10.38 22.26
CA LYS A 96 -7.85 11.78 21.81
C LYS A 96 -8.50 11.89 20.42
N ASN A 97 -8.33 10.86 19.58
CA ASN A 97 -8.76 10.88 18.19
C ASN A 97 -9.98 9.98 17.92
N ARG A 98 -10.57 9.35 18.94
CA ARG A 98 -11.67 8.38 18.79
C ARG A 98 -12.83 8.89 17.95
N LEU A 99 -13.30 10.11 18.22
CA LEU A 99 -14.42 10.70 17.46
C LEU A 99 -14.05 10.88 15.97
N LYS A 100 -12.82 11.34 15.68
CA LYS A 100 -12.36 11.55 14.31
C LYS A 100 -12.25 10.23 13.54
N ILE A 101 -11.80 9.16 14.21
CA ILE A 101 -11.74 7.81 13.63
C ILE A 101 -13.16 7.31 13.32
N ILE A 102 -14.12 7.52 14.22
CA ILE A 102 -15.53 7.13 13.99
C ILE A 102 -16.10 7.89 12.79
N ILE A 103 -15.90 9.21 12.72
CA ILE A 103 -16.35 10.03 11.58
C ILE A 103 -15.70 9.54 10.28
N ALA A 104 -14.39 9.28 10.30
CA ALA A 104 -13.66 8.75 9.15
C ALA A 104 -14.18 7.36 8.73
N ALA A 105 -14.50 6.49 9.67
CA ALA A 105 -15.06 5.17 9.39
C ALA A 105 -16.47 5.26 8.78
N ILE A 106 -17.33 6.16 9.29
CA ILE A 106 -18.66 6.40 8.72
C ILE A 106 -18.54 6.94 7.29
N ALA A 107 -17.67 7.94 7.07
CA ALA A 107 -17.42 8.47 5.73
C ALA A 107 -16.86 7.40 4.78
N GLY A 108 -15.92 6.58 5.25
CA GLY A 108 -15.39 5.44 4.49
C GLY A 108 -16.50 4.44 4.11
N LEU A 109 -17.39 4.10 5.05
CA LEU A 109 -18.53 3.22 4.79
C LEU A 109 -19.45 3.79 3.70
N LEU A 110 -19.74 5.10 3.73
CA LEU A 110 -20.52 5.75 2.67
C LEU A 110 -19.83 5.64 1.30
N PHE A 111 -18.51 5.84 1.23
CA PHE A 111 -17.77 5.65 -0.03
C PHE A 111 -17.76 4.19 -0.49
N LEU A 112 -17.69 3.21 0.41
CA LEU A 112 -17.81 1.79 0.04
C LEU A 112 -19.18 1.47 -0.59
N ILE A 113 -20.26 2.10 -0.10
CA ILE A 113 -21.61 1.94 -0.68
C ILE A 113 -21.71 2.60 -2.06
N ILE A 114 -21.04 3.74 -2.25
CA ILE A 114 -21.07 4.51 -3.51
C ILE A 114 -20.09 3.92 -4.54
N ALA A 115 -19.01 3.25 -4.11
CA ALA A 115 -17.94 2.76 -5.00
C ALA A 115 -18.42 1.88 -6.17
N PRO A 116 -19.46 1.01 -6.05
CA PRO A 116 -19.97 0.24 -7.17
C PRO A 116 -20.79 1.04 -8.19
N THR A 117 -20.96 2.34 -8.00
CA THR A 117 -21.82 3.18 -8.84
C THR A 117 -21.03 4.08 -9.77
N LYS A 118 -21.64 4.50 -10.87
CA LYS A 118 -21.08 5.48 -11.80
C LYS A 118 -20.88 6.88 -11.17
N LEU A 119 -21.45 7.11 -9.99
CA LEU A 119 -21.19 8.34 -9.23
C LEU A 119 -19.76 8.37 -8.68
N PHE A 120 -19.15 7.21 -8.45
CA PHE A 120 -17.77 7.09 -7.96
C PHE A 120 -16.78 6.98 -9.13
N ILE A 121 -16.87 5.92 -9.93
CA ILE A 121 -16.13 5.75 -11.19
C ILE A 121 -17.15 5.67 -12.32
N ASN A 122 -17.09 6.62 -13.24
CA ASN A 122 -18.00 6.70 -14.37
C ASN A 122 -17.80 5.55 -15.34
N ASP A 123 -16.54 5.27 -15.70
CA ASP A 123 -16.14 4.21 -16.63
C ASP A 123 -14.63 3.92 -16.47
N VAL A 124 -14.14 2.89 -17.18
CA VAL A 124 -12.73 2.68 -17.44
C VAL A 124 -12.46 2.90 -18.92
N ILE A 125 -11.57 3.82 -19.24
CA ILE A 125 -11.33 4.27 -20.62
C ILE A 125 -9.84 4.29 -20.93
N PRO A 126 -9.46 4.21 -22.22
CA PRO A 126 -8.07 4.39 -22.62
C PRO A 126 -7.57 5.80 -22.28
N LYS A 127 -6.42 5.88 -21.62
CA LYS A 127 -5.76 7.17 -21.33
C LYS A 127 -4.25 7.01 -21.56
N SER A 128 -3.67 7.92 -22.35
CA SER A 128 -2.27 7.83 -22.76
C SER A 128 -1.97 6.52 -23.49
N PHE A 129 -1.06 5.71 -22.99
CA PHE A 129 -0.73 4.39 -23.54
C PHE A 129 -1.33 3.22 -22.73
N PHE A 130 -2.14 3.49 -21.73
CA PHE A 130 -2.87 2.46 -20.99
C PHE A 130 -4.17 2.09 -21.70
N ASN A 131 -4.47 0.79 -21.76
CA ASN A 131 -5.72 0.30 -22.34
C ASN A 131 -6.95 0.75 -21.55
N PHE A 132 -6.85 0.74 -20.23
CA PHE A 132 -7.91 1.14 -19.32
C PHE A 132 -7.33 1.87 -18.13
N VAL A 133 -7.94 3.01 -17.78
CA VAL A 133 -7.68 3.80 -16.58
C VAL A 133 -9.03 4.27 -16.05
N PRO A 134 -9.23 4.33 -14.73
CA PRO A 134 -10.47 4.85 -14.15
C PRO A 134 -10.79 6.26 -14.64
N ASP A 135 -12.07 6.51 -14.88
CA ASP A 135 -12.61 7.82 -15.19
C ASP A 135 -13.50 8.31 -14.04
N ALA A 136 -13.11 9.42 -13.42
CA ALA A 136 -13.74 9.92 -12.21
C ALA A 136 -15.23 10.22 -12.40
N GLY A 137 -16.08 9.65 -11.54
CA GLY A 137 -17.46 10.06 -11.41
C GLY A 137 -17.61 11.35 -10.61
N PRO A 138 -18.81 11.94 -10.57
CA PRO A 138 -19.02 13.26 -9.93
C PRO A 138 -18.75 13.28 -8.43
N LEU A 139 -18.84 12.15 -7.73
CA LEU A 139 -18.55 12.07 -6.29
C LEU A 139 -17.10 11.67 -5.97
N TYR A 140 -16.29 11.32 -6.97
CA TYR A 140 -14.91 10.88 -6.76
C TYR A 140 -14.02 11.98 -6.14
N ILE A 141 -14.31 13.25 -6.42
CA ILE A 141 -13.60 14.38 -5.82
C ILE A 141 -13.74 14.41 -4.28
N TYR A 142 -14.91 14.07 -3.75
CA TYR A 142 -15.12 14.03 -2.30
C TYR A 142 -14.36 12.87 -1.65
N PHE A 143 -14.24 11.72 -2.33
CA PHE A 143 -13.37 10.65 -1.91
C PHE A 143 -11.90 11.09 -1.90
N THR A 144 -11.45 11.78 -2.93
CA THR A 144 -10.07 12.30 -3.00
C THR A 144 -9.79 13.26 -1.85
N ILE A 145 -10.72 14.16 -1.54
CA ILE A 145 -10.63 15.07 -0.37
C ILE A 145 -10.57 14.28 0.94
N TYR A 146 -11.49 13.30 1.13
CA TYR A 146 -11.46 12.39 2.28
C TYR A 146 -10.10 11.70 2.43
N PHE A 147 -9.58 11.13 1.35
CA PHE A 147 -8.30 10.44 1.31
C PHE A 147 -7.15 11.34 1.81
N PHE A 148 -7.00 12.51 1.21
CA PHE A 148 -5.91 13.41 1.58
C PHE A 148 -6.09 14.06 2.95
N ILE A 149 -7.31 14.38 3.38
CA ILE A 149 -7.56 14.88 4.74
C ILE A 149 -7.08 13.87 5.79
N LEU A 150 -7.40 12.59 5.64
CA LEU A 150 -6.98 11.57 6.60
C LEU A 150 -5.48 11.36 6.60
N VAL A 151 -4.85 11.31 5.41
CA VAL A 151 -3.40 11.16 5.28
C VAL A 151 -2.67 12.35 5.89
N LEU A 152 -3.07 13.58 5.56
CA LEU A 152 -2.45 14.79 6.10
C LEU A 152 -2.68 14.93 7.60
N TYR A 153 -3.85 14.52 8.09
CA TYR A 153 -4.12 14.53 9.52
C TYR A 153 -3.25 13.50 10.26
N ALA A 154 -3.09 12.29 9.74
CA ALA A 154 -2.20 11.29 10.29
C ALA A 154 -0.73 11.78 10.27
N LEU A 155 -0.29 12.38 9.17
CA LEU A 155 1.04 12.98 9.04
C LEU A 155 1.25 14.10 10.08
N TYR A 156 0.24 14.94 10.33
CA TYR A 156 0.28 15.96 11.37
C TYR A 156 0.49 15.35 12.77
N ILE A 157 -0.19 14.24 13.10
CA ILE A 157 -0.01 13.55 14.38
C ILE A 157 1.44 13.06 14.52
N ILE A 158 1.99 12.42 13.48
CA ILE A 158 3.38 11.92 13.48
C ILE A 158 4.36 13.09 13.63
N PHE A 159 4.16 14.17 12.88
CA PHE A 159 5.03 15.33 12.91
C PHE A 159 5.04 16.00 14.29
N ARG A 160 3.89 16.13 14.92
CA ARG A 160 3.80 16.61 16.30
C ARG A 160 4.59 15.71 17.27
N LYS A 161 4.43 14.40 17.16
CA LYS A 161 5.18 13.45 17.98
C LYS A 161 6.68 13.52 17.73
N TYR A 162 7.10 13.69 16.48
CA TYR A 162 8.51 13.93 16.13
C TYR A 162 9.08 15.16 16.84
N LEU A 163 8.32 16.26 16.92
CA LEU A 163 8.77 17.49 17.60
C LEU A 163 8.76 17.36 19.14
N GLU A 164 7.81 16.61 19.69
CA GLU A 164 7.64 16.41 21.13
C GLU A 164 8.64 15.39 21.70
N SER A 165 9.20 14.48 20.88
CA SER A 165 10.10 13.42 21.33
C SER A 165 11.48 13.97 21.72
N ALA A 166 11.88 13.69 22.94
CA ALA A 166 13.23 14.00 23.45
C ALA A 166 14.22 12.86 23.19
N ASP A 167 13.74 11.60 23.14
CA ASP A 167 14.56 10.43 22.86
C ASP A 167 14.92 10.33 21.38
N LEU A 168 16.22 10.13 21.08
CA LEU A 168 16.74 10.03 19.72
C LEU A 168 16.21 8.82 18.96
N VAL A 169 15.97 7.69 19.63
CA VAL A 169 15.45 6.48 19.00
C VAL A 169 14.00 6.71 18.57
N GLU A 170 13.18 7.24 19.47
CA GLU A 170 11.80 7.58 19.19
C GLU A 170 11.69 8.65 18.10
N LYS A 171 12.51 9.69 18.17
CA LYS A 171 12.56 10.76 17.16
C LYS A 171 12.90 10.23 15.77
N ASN A 172 13.90 9.35 15.69
CA ASN A 172 14.24 8.70 14.43
C ASN A 172 13.12 7.79 13.93
N ARG A 173 12.42 7.07 14.80
CA ARG A 173 11.24 6.29 14.45
C ARG A 173 10.20 7.15 13.73
N PHE A 174 9.80 8.28 14.31
CA PHE A 174 8.84 9.19 13.69
C PHE A 174 9.38 9.84 12.40
N LYS A 175 10.67 10.16 12.33
CA LYS A 175 11.30 10.64 11.09
C LYS A 175 11.13 9.65 9.93
N TYR A 176 11.38 8.36 10.15
CA TYR A 176 11.17 7.34 9.11
C TYR A 176 9.69 7.10 8.81
N MET A 177 8.80 7.27 9.81
CA MET A 177 7.35 7.25 9.56
C MET A 177 6.91 8.38 8.63
N ILE A 178 7.42 9.60 8.81
CA ILE A 178 7.19 10.71 7.89
C ILE A 178 7.69 10.34 6.49
N LEU A 179 8.91 9.82 6.39
CA LEU A 179 9.54 9.49 5.12
C LEU A 179 8.76 8.43 4.34
N PHE A 180 8.39 7.31 4.95
CA PHE A 180 7.61 6.29 4.25
C PHE A 180 6.18 6.75 3.94
N THR A 181 5.59 7.62 4.77
CA THR A 181 4.28 8.23 4.49
C THR A 181 4.34 9.08 3.24
N VAL A 182 5.30 10.01 3.19
CA VAL A 182 5.47 10.88 2.01
C VAL A 182 5.75 10.04 0.76
N ALA A 183 6.66 9.06 0.83
CA ALA A 183 6.96 8.19 -0.30
C ALA A 183 5.73 7.39 -0.76
N GLY A 184 5.06 6.69 0.15
CA GLY A 184 3.92 5.83 -0.17
C GLY A 184 2.74 6.62 -0.76
N PHE A 185 2.33 7.69 -0.10
CA PHE A 185 1.15 8.45 -0.52
C PHE A 185 1.41 9.40 -1.69
N SER A 186 2.63 9.93 -1.89
CA SER A 186 2.96 10.65 -3.12
C SER A 186 3.03 9.70 -4.32
N GLY A 187 3.59 8.50 -4.13
CA GLY A 187 3.61 7.46 -5.16
C GLY A 187 2.20 7.03 -5.54
N GLY A 188 1.44 6.49 -4.58
CA GLY A 188 0.06 6.04 -4.82
C GLY A 188 -0.88 7.15 -5.25
N GLY A 189 -0.75 8.35 -4.66
CA GLY A 189 -1.58 9.51 -5.00
C GLY A 189 -1.36 10.07 -6.41
N SER A 190 -0.24 9.76 -7.04
CA SER A 190 0.05 10.24 -8.41
C SER A 190 -0.95 9.72 -9.47
N VAL A 191 -1.66 8.62 -9.20
CA VAL A 191 -2.66 8.08 -10.13
C VAL A 191 -3.93 8.93 -10.21
N PHE A 192 -4.23 9.76 -9.21
CA PHE A 192 -5.41 10.61 -9.22
C PHE A 192 -5.43 11.57 -10.41
N PHE A 193 -4.27 12.04 -10.88
CA PHE A 193 -4.21 12.93 -12.04
C PHE A 193 -4.86 12.29 -13.27
N LEU A 194 -4.47 11.07 -13.64
CA LEU A 194 -5.07 10.37 -14.77
C LEU A 194 -6.55 10.06 -14.53
N THR A 195 -6.95 9.73 -13.31
CA THR A 195 -8.34 9.47 -12.97
C THR A 195 -9.21 10.70 -13.22
N PHE A 196 -8.70 11.91 -12.93
CA PHE A 196 -9.36 13.20 -13.22
C PHE A 196 -9.12 13.73 -14.62
N ASN A 197 -8.68 12.93 -15.57
CA ASN A 197 -8.39 13.35 -16.95
C ASN A 197 -7.29 14.44 -17.07
N ILE A 198 -6.43 14.55 -16.05
CA ILE A 198 -5.25 15.41 -16.12
C ILE A 198 -4.12 14.57 -16.72
N PRO A 199 -3.51 14.99 -17.86
CA PRO A 199 -2.57 14.16 -18.61
C PRO A 199 -1.15 14.16 -17.98
N ILE A 200 -1.08 13.89 -16.66
CA ILE A 200 0.15 13.74 -15.90
C ILE A 200 0.32 12.25 -15.61
N LEU A 201 1.37 11.65 -16.16
CA LEU A 201 1.69 10.24 -15.93
C LEU A 201 2.17 10.00 -14.50
N PRO A 202 1.76 8.91 -13.86
CA PRO A 202 2.04 8.63 -12.45
C PRO A 202 3.47 8.08 -12.25
N TYR A 203 4.51 8.74 -12.81
CA TYR A 203 5.91 8.33 -12.60
C TYR A 203 6.30 8.15 -11.13
N PRO A 204 5.78 8.94 -10.16
CA PRO A 204 6.09 8.72 -8.75
C PRO A 204 5.60 7.39 -8.19
N ILE A 205 4.83 6.57 -8.93
CA ILE A 205 4.29 5.28 -8.47
C ILE A 205 5.36 4.34 -7.90
N ILE A 206 6.61 4.42 -8.38
CA ILE A 206 7.72 3.62 -7.84
C ILE A 206 7.98 3.92 -6.36
N LEU A 207 7.69 5.14 -5.90
CA LEU A 207 7.84 5.51 -4.49
C LEU A 207 6.90 4.71 -3.59
N PHE A 208 5.75 4.28 -4.15
CA PHE A 208 4.85 3.36 -3.44
C PHE A 208 5.53 2.03 -3.12
N SER A 209 6.41 1.50 -3.98
CA SER A 209 7.18 0.29 -3.70
C SER A 209 8.25 0.49 -2.63
N LEU A 210 8.68 1.74 -2.39
CA LEU A 210 9.72 2.05 -1.42
C LEU A 210 9.20 2.18 0.02
N TYR A 211 7.91 2.52 0.23
CA TYR A 211 7.39 2.74 1.59
C TYR A 211 7.53 1.50 2.50
N PRO A 212 7.27 0.26 2.03
CA PRO A 212 7.44 -0.90 2.89
C PRO A 212 8.92 -1.23 3.15
N VAL A 213 9.82 -0.87 2.21
CA VAL A 213 11.27 -1.01 2.40
C VAL A 213 11.75 -0.03 3.49
N ILE A 214 11.32 1.23 3.42
CA ILE A 214 11.66 2.26 4.41
C ILE A 214 11.09 1.88 5.78
N SER A 215 9.83 1.40 5.83
CA SER A 215 9.21 0.95 7.07
C SER A 215 9.91 -0.29 7.63
N GLY A 216 10.31 -1.24 6.77
CA GLY A 216 11.12 -2.40 7.14
C GLY A 216 12.44 -1.97 7.78
N TYR A 217 13.17 -1.05 7.15
CA TYR A 217 14.39 -0.50 7.75
C TYR A 217 14.13 0.14 9.13
N ALA A 218 13.04 0.91 9.27
CA ALA A 218 12.67 1.52 10.55
C ALA A 218 12.30 0.48 11.61
N MET A 219 11.66 -0.63 11.22
CA MET A 219 11.39 -1.78 12.10
C MET A 219 12.67 -2.32 12.68
N PHE A 220 13.67 -2.62 11.81
CA PHE A 220 14.91 -3.24 12.22
C PHE A 220 15.80 -2.30 13.03
N ARG A 221 15.93 -1.06 12.60
CA ARG A 221 16.88 -0.11 13.19
C ARG A 221 16.36 0.60 14.43
N TYR A 222 15.05 0.90 14.46
CA TYR A 222 14.44 1.75 15.51
C TYR A 222 13.28 1.07 16.23
N GLN A 223 13.17 -0.25 16.10
CA GLN A 223 12.13 -1.05 16.76
C GLN A 223 10.72 -0.48 16.56
N LEU A 224 10.41 -0.04 15.31
CA LEU A 224 9.15 0.64 14.98
C LEU A 224 7.92 -0.16 15.44
N PHE A 225 7.99 -1.51 15.38
CA PHE A 225 6.91 -2.42 15.77
C PHE A 225 7.28 -3.30 16.98
N ASP A 226 8.33 -2.94 17.74
CA ASP A 226 8.84 -3.74 18.85
C ASP A 226 9.20 -5.20 18.43
N VAL A 227 9.58 -5.32 17.18
CA VAL A 227 9.98 -6.58 16.55
C VAL A 227 11.48 -6.75 16.78
N LYS A 228 11.85 -7.72 17.61
CA LYS A 228 13.25 -8.18 17.68
C LYS A 228 13.51 -9.02 16.43
N VAL A 229 14.08 -8.43 15.41
CA VAL A 229 14.36 -9.15 14.18
C VAL A 229 15.68 -9.89 14.33
N ILE A 230 15.60 -11.20 14.24
CA ILE A 230 16.76 -12.08 14.17
C ILE A 230 17.33 -12.01 12.74
N THR A 231 18.65 -12.16 12.60
CA THR A 231 19.35 -12.14 11.29
C THR A 231 18.69 -13.07 10.25
N THR A 232 18.08 -14.16 10.71
CA THR A 232 17.34 -15.13 9.89
C THR A 232 16.14 -14.51 9.18
N GLU A 233 15.39 -13.64 9.86
CA GLU A 233 14.20 -12.99 9.27
C GLU A 233 14.59 -12.01 8.18
N ILE A 234 15.70 -11.27 8.37
CA ILE A 234 16.26 -10.39 7.33
C ILE A 234 16.66 -11.20 6.11
N LEU A 235 17.36 -12.33 6.31
CA LEU A 235 17.79 -13.20 5.23
C LEU A 235 16.60 -13.75 4.45
N VAL A 236 15.56 -14.21 5.15
CA VAL A 236 14.31 -14.71 4.55
C VAL A 236 13.63 -13.62 3.72
N PHE A 237 13.55 -12.39 4.26
CA PHE A 237 12.94 -11.26 3.57
C PHE A 237 13.71 -10.87 2.30
N VAL A 238 15.04 -10.83 2.36
CA VAL A 238 15.90 -10.58 1.19
C VAL A 238 15.72 -11.67 0.13
N LEU A 239 15.65 -12.94 0.54
CA LEU A 239 15.39 -14.06 -0.37
C LEU A 239 14.03 -13.95 -1.06
N TRP A 240 12.98 -13.55 -0.32
CA TRP A 240 11.66 -13.34 -0.90
C TRP A 240 11.67 -12.26 -1.98
N ILE A 241 12.30 -11.10 -1.69
CA ILE A 241 12.44 -10.02 -2.67
C ILE A 241 13.25 -10.48 -3.88
N PHE A 242 14.36 -11.19 -3.67
CA PHE A 242 15.22 -11.68 -4.76
C PHE A 242 14.47 -12.63 -5.70
N VAL A 243 13.77 -13.63 -5.15
CA VAL A 243 13.00 -14.59 -5.97
C VAL A 243 11.82 -13.91 -6.65
N LEU A 244 11.17 -12.95 -5.98
CA LEU A 244 10.11 -12.15 -6.57
C LEU A 244 10.61 -11.35 -7.78
N VAL A 245 11.71 -10.62 -7.63
CA VAL A 245 12.32 -9.84 -8.73
C VAL A 245 12.69 -10.77 -9.89
N ARG A 246 13.30 -11.93 -9.59
CA ARG A 246 13.62 -12.93 -10.60
C ARG A 246 12.38 -13.46 -11.33
N THR A 247 11.28 -13.71 -10.62
CA THR A 247 10.01 -14.16 -11.21
C THR A 247 9.45 -13.10 -12.16
N LEU A 248 9.48 -11.83 -11.75
CA LEU A 248 8.96 -10.71 -12.56
C LEU A 248 9.81 -10.45 -13.80
N LEU A 249 11.14 -10.63 -13.72
CA LEU A 249 12.07 -10.44 -14.83
C LEU A 249 12.20 -11.65 -15.74
N SER A 250 11.53 -12.77 -15.46
CA SER A 250 11.58 -13.96 -16.29
C SER A 250 10.93 -13.72 -17.66
N GLU A 251 11.64 -14.04 -18.74
CA GLU A 251 11.18 -13.82 -20.11
C GLU A 251 10.22 -14.92 -20.59
N SER A 252 10.40 -16.18 -20.15
CA SER A 252 9.56 -17.30 -20.57
C SER A 252 8.43 -17.57 -19.56
N LEU A 253 7.29 -18.05 -20.08
CA LEU A 253 6.16 -18.49 -19.25
C LEU A 253 6.54 -19.68 -18.35
N PHE A 254 7.38 -20.58 -18.84
CA PHE A 254 7.85 -21.74 -18.11
C PHE A 254 8.71 -21.31 -16.90
N ASP A 255 9.64 -20.38 -17.11
CA ASP A 255 10.48 -19.83 -16.03
C ASP A 255 9.64 -19.06 -15.00
N ARG A 256 8.61 -18.33 -15.43
CA ARG A 256 7.66 -17.66 -14.51
C ARG A 256 6.92 -18.67 -13.64
N PHE A 257 6.50 -19.79 -14.21
CA PHE A 257 5.82 -20.85 -13.45
C PHE A 257 6.73 -21.50 -12.43
N ILE A 258 7.98 -21.85 -12.80
CA ILE A 258 8.97 -22.43 -11.88
C ILE A 258 9.35 -21.44 -10.78
N ASN A 259 9.68 -20.21 -11.15
CA ASN A 259 10.05 -19.17 -10.18
C ASN A 259 8.87 -18.79 -9.28
N GLY A 260 7.62 -18.77 -9.78
CA GLY A 260 6.42 -18.58 -9.00
C GLY A 260 6.19 -19.70 -7.98
N GLY A 261 6.35 -20.95 -8.39
CA GLY A 261 6.30 -22.10 -7.48
C GLY A 261 7.39 -22.04 -6.42
N LEU A 262 8.61 -21.65 -6.81
CA LEU A 262 9.74 -21.46 -5.88
C LEU A 262 9.45 -20.33 -4.89
N LEU A 263 8.84 -19.22 -5.34
CA LEU A 263 8.44 -18.10 -4.48
C LEU A 263 7.45 -18.57 -3.40
N VAL A 264 6.39 -19.30 -3.80
CA VAL A 264 5.40 -19.85 -2.86
C VAL A 264 6.08 -20.77 -1.84
N PHE A 265 6.97 -21.66 -2.30
CA PHE A 265 7.72 -22.56 -1.42
C PHE A 265 8.61 -21.80 -0.42
N ILE A 266 9.37 -20.81 -0.89
CA ILE A 266 10.28 -20.01 -0.04
C ILE A 266 9.47 -19.14 0.94
N VAL A 267 8.31 -18.60 0.53
CA VAL A 267 7.43 -17.86 1.43
C VAL A 267 6.89 -18.78 2.53
N ALA A 268 6.37 -19.95 2.18
CA ALA A 268 5.87 -20.92 3.16
C ALA A 268 6.97 -21.39 4.14
N THR A 269 8.16 -21.72 3.63
CA THR A 269 9.31 -22.12 4.44
C THR A 269 9.79 -20.96 5.34
N GLY A 270 9.82 -19.74 4.82
CA GLY A 270 10.21 -18.57 5.59
C GLY A 270 9.22 -18.26 6.73
N ILE A 271 7.92 -18.40 6.50
CA ILE A 271 6.91 -18.28 7.55
C ILE A 271 7.12 -19.32 8.65
N PHE A 272 7.45 -20.56 8.26
CA PHE A 272 7.77 -21.63 9.23
C PHE A 272 9.02 -21.28 10.06
N LEU A 273 10.09 -20.81 9.42
CA LEU A 273 11.33 -20.39 10.09
C LEU A 273 11.17 -19.19 11.02
N ILE A 274 10.30 -18.25 10.67
CA ILE A 274 10.00 -17.07 11.52
C ILE A 274 9.20 -17.46 12.77
N ARG A 275 8.45 -18.57 12.71
CA ARG A 275 7.65 -19.07 13.84
C ARG A 275 8.38 -20.01 14.78
N SER A 276 9.47 -20.63 14.34
CA SER A 276 10.29 -21.55 15.15
C SER A 276 11.24 -20.78 16.07
#